data_8793adece5407e0f3fb65071d537b34d
#
_entry.id   8793adece5407e0f3fb65071d537b34d
#
_cell.length_a   1.000
_cell.length_b   1.000
_cell.length_c   1.000
_cell.angle_alpha   90.00
_cell.angle_beta   90.00
_cell.angle_gamma   90.00
#
_symmetry.space_group_name_H-M   'P 1'
#
loop_
_entity.id
_entity.type
_entity.pdbx_description
1 polymer ?
#
loop_
_entity_poly.entity_id
_entity_poly.type
_entity_poly.pdbx_seq_one_letter_code
_entity_poly.pdbx_strand_id
1 'polypeptide(L)'
;MKSISHGVLIFNGDAQLLLCHATGSPYWDIPKGGGTLTETGRQTAVRETFEECGLRLAPEDLLPLGCFAYRAGKDLQLYAVLTGNFDAHACTCASQFVDRRGRPQPEMDAYRWAGFDELPQWCAKSLVAVLTRALSLKAILAQLQALKQRHTDADPAQGHQDFIAQE
;
A
#
# COMPACT_ATOMS: atom_id res chain seq x y z
N MET A 1 9.34 9.08 22.15
CA MET A 1 9.11 7.75 21.52
C MET A 1 8.65 8.01 20.09
N LYS A 2 9.19 7.31 19.09
CA LYS A 2 8.72 7.43 17.71
C LYS A 2 7.44 6.62 17.51
N SER A 3 6.47 7.16 16.76
CA SER A 3 5.32 6.40 16.27
C SER A 3 5.70 5.57 15.05
N ILE A 4 4.97 4.48 14.80
CA ILE A 4 5.17 3.64 13.63
C ILE A 4 3.88 3.65 12.81
N SER A 5 4.00 3.95 11.51
CA SER A 5 2.94 3.66 10.54
C SER A 5 3.25 2.33 9.84
N HIS A 6 2.22 1.57 9.56
CA HIS A 6 2.29 0.31 8.84
C HIS A 6 1.66 0.50 7.46
N GLY A 7 2.42 0.23 6.40
CA GLY A 7 1.97 0.47 5.04
C GLY A 7 2.23 -0.72 4.11
N VAL A 8 1.49 -0.77 3.02
CA VAL A 8 1.59 -1.82 2.00
C VAL A 8 2.00 -1.21 0.67
N LEU A 9 3.06 -1.76 0.08
CA LEU A 9 3.40 -1.55 -1.32
C LEU A 9 2.61 -2.56 -2.15
N ILE A 10 1.64 -2.07 -2.91
CA ILE A 10 0.78 -2.90 -3.75
C ILE A 10 1.31 -2.84 -5.17
N PHE A 11 1.87 -3.95 -5.63
CA PHE A 11 2.42 -4.10 -6.97
C PHE A 11 1.40 -4.74 -7.91
N ASN A 12 1.47 -4.38 -9.19
CA ASN A 12 0.84 -5.14 -10.27
C ASN A 12 1.88 -5.84 -11.15
N GLY A 13 1.39 -6.63 -12.12
CA GLY A 13 2.26 -7.36 -13.06
C GLY A 13 3.04 -6.48 -14.04
N ASP A 14 2.66 -5.21 -14.20
CA ASP A 14 3.26 -4.25 -15.13
C ASP A 14 4.35 -3.38 -14.47
N ALA A 15 4.91 -3.83 -13.34
CA ALA A 15 5.93 -3.11 -12.57
C ALA A 15 5.50 -1.70 -12.13
N GLN A 16 4.28 -1.60 -11.59
CA GLN A 16 3.72 -0.37 -11.06
C GLN A 16 3.32 -0.55 -9.59
N LEU A 17 3.29 0.55 -8.85
CA LEU A 17 2.72 0.66 -7.51
C LEU A 17 1.38 1.38 -7.54
N LEU A 18 0.43 0.89 -6.74
CA LEU A 18 -0.80 1.63 -6.47
C LEU A 18 -0.48 2.81 -5.55
N LEU A 19 -0.80 4.01 -6.00
CA LEU A 19 -0.73 5.24 -5.22
C LEU A 19 -2.12 5.78 -4.94
N CYS A 20 -2.27 6.37 -3.75
CA CYS A 20 -3.47 7.03 -3.24
C CYS A 20 -3.19 8.52 -3.10
N HIS A 21 -4.07 9.37 -3.61
CA HIS A 21 -3.93 10.82 -3.43
C HIS A 21 -4.50 11.25 -2.08
N ALA A 22 -3.66 11.81 -1.23
CA ALA A 22 -4.08 12.34 0.07
C ALA A 22 -4.89 13.63 -0.14
N THR A 23 -6.14 13.65 0.30
CA THR A 23 -7.07 14.78 0.11
C THR A 23 -6.49 16.07 0.64
N GLY A 24 -6.47 17.11 -0.20
CA GLY A 24 -5.94 18.42 0.15
C GLY A 24 -4.41 18.52 0.19
N SER A 25 -3.68 17.47 -0.15
CA SER A 25 -2.22 17.42 -0.27
C SER A 25 -1.80 17.51 -1.74
N PRO A 26 -0.62 18.07 -2.07
CA PRO A 26 -0.07 17.97 -3.43
C PRO A 26 0.53 16.59 -3.72
N TYR A 27 0.59 15.67 -2.74
CA TYR A 27 1.32 14.42 -2.83
C TYR A 27 0.39 13.21 -2.89
N TRP A 28 0.88 12.20 -3.61
CA TRP A 28 0.39 10.84 -3.61
C TRP A 28 1.17 10.02 -2.60
N ASP A 29 0.54 9.01 -2.03
CA ASP A 29 1.08 8.18 -0.96
C ASP A 29 0.72 6.71 -1.19
N ILE A 30 1.20 5.83 -0.32
CA ILE A 30 0.78 4.44 -0.21
C ILE A 30 -0.27 4.31 0.90
N PRO A 31 -1.13 3.29 0.88
CA PRO A 31 -2.01 3.03 2.02
C PRO A 31 -1.19 2.69 3.26
N LYS A 32 -1.42 3.41 4.36
CA LYS A 32 -0.70 3.26 5.62
C LYS A 32 -1.35 4.00 6.76
N GLY A 33 -1.15 3.51 7.95
CA GLY A 33 -1.57 4.22 9.14
C GLY A 33 -1.05 3.65 10.45
N GLY A 34 -1.49 4.21 11.55
CA GLY A 34 -1.08 3.82 12.89
C GLY A 34 -1.83 2.59 13.41
N GLY A 35 -1.12 1.74 14.14
CA GLY A 35 -1.73 0.59 14.81
C GLY A 35 -2.49 0.95 16.07
N THR A 36 -3.35 0.05 16.49
CA THR A 36 -3.98 0.05 17.81
C THR A 36 -3.16 -0.83 18.77
N LEU A 37 -3.50 -0.80 20.06
CA LEU A 37 -2.82 -1.60 21.09
C LEU A 37 -2.99 -3.12 20.90
N THR A 38 -3.99 -3.55 20.15
CA THR A 38 -4.37 -4.94 19.98
C THR A 38 -4.00 -5.53 18.61
N GLU A 39 -3.55 -4.67 17.68
CA GLU A 39 -3.19 -5.11 16.32
C GLU A 39 -1.71 -5.45 16.20
N THR A 40 -1.41 -6.51 15.46
CA THR A 40 -0.08 -6.70 14.90
C THR A 40 0.18 -5.71 13.76
N GLY A 41 1.43 -5.46 13.41
CA GLY A 41 1.76 -4.56 12.30
C GLY A 41 1.14 -4.99 10.96
N ARG A 42 1.04 -6.30 10.70
CA ARG A 42 0.36 -6.84 9.50
C ARG A 42 -1.14 -6.58 9.53
N GLN A 43 -1.79 -6.77 10.67
CA GLN A 43 -3.22 -6.48 10.83
C GLN A 43 -3.51 -4.99 10.62
N THR A 44 -2.67 -4.12 11.19
CA THR A 44 -2.76 -2.67 10.94
C THR A 44 -2.63 -2.36 9.45
N ALA A 45 -1.61 -2.89 8.77
CA ALA A 45 -1.38 -2.63 7.36
C ALA A 45 -2.56 -3.08 6.47
N VAL A 46 -3.16 -4.23 6.77
CA VAL A 46 -4.36 -4.74 6.07
C VAL A 46 -5.56 -3.86 6.31
N ARG A 47 -5.81 -3.46 7.57
CA ARG A 47 -6.94 -2.57 7.92
C ARG A 47 -6.81 -1.22 7.22
N GLU A 48 -5.66 -0.59 7.29
CA GLU A 48 -5.41 0.71 6.65
C GLU A 48 -5.56 0.61 5.12
N THR A 49 -5.10 -0.47 4.50
CA THR A 49 -5.29 -0.69 3.06
C THR A 49 -6.77 -0.80 2.71
N PHE A 50 -7.56 -1.50 3.52
CA PHE A 50 -8.99 -1.58 3.30
C PHE A 50 -9.69 -0.22 3.49
N GLU A 51 -9.36 0.50 4.56
CA GLU A 51 -9.96 1.80 4.86
C GLU A 51 -9.61 2.87 3.81
N GLU A 52 -8.37 2.89 3.32
CA GLU A 52 -7.88 3.91 2.38
C GLU A 52 -8.09 3.54 0.90
N CYS A 53 -8.16 2.26 0.54
CA CYS A 53 -8.24 1.81 -0.86
C CYS A 53 -9.43 0.87 -1.16
N GLY A 54 -10.12 0.35 -0.14
CA GLY A 54 -11.16 -0.66 -0.33
C GLY A 54 -10.66 -2.06 -0.68
N LEU A 55 -9.35 -2.28 -0.66
CA LEU A 55 -8.75 -3.57 -1.02
C LEU A 55 -8.68 -4.51 0.19
N ARG A 56 -9.20 -5.72 0.03
CA ARG A 56 -9.12 -6.77 1.05
C ARG A 56 -7.87 -7.61 0.82
N LEU A 57 -6.97 -7.58 1.81
CA LEU A 57 -5.74 -8.37 1.82
C LEU A 57 -5.76 -9.31 3.02
N ALA A 58 -5.11 -10.47 2.88
CA ALA A 58 -4.87 -11.35 4.02
C ALA A 58 -3.49 -11.01 4.65
N PRO A 59 -3.38 -10.95 6.00
CA PRO A 59 -2.10 -10.64 6.65
C PRO A 59 -0.96 -11.60 6.26
N GLU A 60 -1.28 -12.86 6.00
CA GLU A 60 -0.34 -13.91 5.60
C GLU A 60 0.24 -13.70 4.20
N ASP A 61 -0.46 -13.00 3.32
CA ASP A 61 0.00 -12.71 1.94
C ASP A 61 1.02 -11.56 1.89
N LEU A 62 1.18 -10.83 2.97
CA LEU A 62 2.09 -9.70 3.04
C LEU A 62 3.55 -10.14 3.21
N LEU A 63 4.41 -9.79 2.26
CA LEU A 63 5.86 -9.94 2.37
C LEU A 63 6.41 -8.80 3.26
N PRO A 64 7.05 -9.09 4.42
CA PRO A 64 7.64 -8.04 5.24
C PRO A 64 8.90 -7.47 4.59
N LEU A 65 9.03 -6.15 4.56
CA LEU A 65 10.19 -5.46 3.98
C LEU A 65 11.11 -4.84 5.03
N GLY A 66 10.59 -4.55 6.22
CA GLY A 66 11.35 -3.92 7.31
C GLY A 66 10.76 -2.60 7.79
N CYS A 67 11.44 -1.99 8.77
CA CYS A 67 11.07 -0.71 9.36
C CYS A 67 12.12 0.34 8.99
N PHE A 68 11.67 1.49 8.50
CA PHE A 68 12.52 2.53 7.94
C PHE A 68 12.28 3.87 8.62
N ALA A 69 13.33 4.66 8.82
CA ALA A 69 13.19 6.05 9.20
C ALA A 69 12.42 6.80 8.10
N TYR A 70 11.36 7.51 8.49
CA TYR A 70 10.43 8.10 7.52
C TYR A 70 10.31 9.61 7.65
N ARG A 71 9.97 10.09 8.85
CA ARG A 71 9.86 11.51 9.19
C ARG A 71 10.36 11.72 10.62
N ALA A 72 10.59 12.98 11.00
CA ALA A 72 10.87 13.30 12.38
C ALA A 72 9.77 12.72 13.30
N GLY A 73 10.16 11.91 14.27
CA GLY A 73 9.25 11.25 15.20
C GLY A 73 8.37 10.13 14.66
N LYS A 74 8.58 9.69 13.40
CA LYS A 74 7.79 8.62 12.77
C LYS A 74 8.64 7.69 11.93
N ASP A 75 8.53 6.39 12.19
CA ASP A 75 9.09 5.32 11.35
C ASP A 75 7.99 4.67 10.49
N LEU A 76 8.39 3.98 9.43
CA LEU A 76 7.48 3.33 8.48
C LEU A 76 7.83 1.84 8.37
N GLN A 77 6.96 1.00 8.88
CA GLN A 77 7.02 -0.45 8.69
C GLN A 77 6.32 -0.79 7.38
N LEU A 78 7.03 -1.44 6.46
CA LEU A 78 6.51 -1.75 5.14
C LEU A 78 6.34 -3.24 4.91
N TYR A 79 5.32 -3.53 4.14
CA TYR A 79 4.99 -4.83 3.57
C TYR A 79 4.77 -4.69 2.07
N ALA A 80 4.83 -5.79 1.35
CA ALA A 80 4.56 -5.82 -0.09
C ALA A 80 3.58 -6.94 -0.45
N VAL A 81 2.79 -6.71 -1.49
CA VAL A 81 1.90 -7.70 -2.08
C VAL A 81 1.84 -7.51 -3.60
N LEU A 82 1.70 -8.60 -4.33
CA LEU A 82 1.44 -8.58 -5.77
C LEU A 82 -0.03 -8.91 -6.03
N THR A 83 -0.75 -7.96 -6.63
CA THR A 83 -2.14 -8.12 -7.04
C THR A 83 -2.25 -8.38 -8.55
N GLY A 84 -3.44 -8.77 -9.01
CA GLY A 84 -3.79 -8.70 -10.43
C GLY A 84 -3.90 -7.23 -10.88
N ASN A 85 -3.94 -7.04 -12.19
CA ASN A 85 -4.23 -5.74 -12.77
C ASN A 85 -5.73 -5.44 -12.59
N PHE A 86 -6.03 -4.28 -12.03
CA PHE A 86 -7.39 -3.76 -11.90
C PHE A 86 -7.39 -2.26 -12.18
N ASP A 87 -8.57 -1.71 -12.45
CA ASP A 87 -8.71 -0.26 -12.61
C ASP A 87 -8.56 0.44 -11.26
N ALA A 88 -7.54 1.28 -11.12
CA ALA A 88 -7.31 2.04 -9.90
C ALA A 88 -8.52 2.92 -9.50
N HIS A 89 -9.34 3.36 -10.47
CA HIS A 89 -10.55 4.13 -10.18
C HIS A 89 -11.65 3.32 -9.47
N ALA A 90 -11.52 1.98 -9.41
CA ALA A 90 -12.43 1.14 -8.63
C ALA A 90 -12.11 1.16 -7.12
N CYS A 91 -10.96 1.70 -6.71
CA CYS A 91 -10.63 1.87 -5.30
C CYS A 91 -11.56 2.88 -4.63
N THR A 92 -11.84 2.65 -3.34
CA THR A 92 -12.70 3.50 -2.52
C THR A 92 -12.05 3.78 -1.18
N CYS A 93 -12.33 4.94 -0.58
CA CYS A 93 -11.85 5.33 0.74
C CYS A 93 -13.01 5.38 1.73
N ALA A 94 -12.93 4.58 2.80
CA ALA A 94 -13.91 4.58 3.88
C ALA A 94 -13.47 5.46 5.07
N SER A 95 -12.17 5.73 5.22
CA SER A 95 -11.64 6.58 6.28
C SER A 95 -11.87 8.06 5.97
N GLN A 96 -12.13 8.84 7.02
CA GLN A 96 -12.44 10.26 6.91
C GLN A 96 -11.64 11.08 7.94
N PHE A 97 -11.41 12.34 7.62
CA PHE A 97 -10.94 13.35 8.54
C PHE A 97 -11.83 14.58 8.46
N VAL A 98 -11.75 15.45 9.45
CA VAL A 98 -12.47 16.72 9.48
C VAL A 98 -11.53 17.83 9.01
N ASP A 99 -11.92 18.54 7.95
CA ASP A 99 -11.13 19.63 7.39
C ASP A 99 -11.17 20.89 8.33
N ARG A 100 -10.38 21.90 8.00
CA ARG A 100 -10.30 23.14 8.78
C ARG A 100 -11.63 23.92 8.86
N ARG A 101 -12.60 23.58 8.01
CA ARG A 101 -13.95 24.17 8.00
C ARG A 101 -14.97 23.30 8.72
N GLY A 102 -14.52 22.24 9.42
CA GLY A 102 -15.38 21.31 10.14
C GLY A 102 -16.15 20.33 9.26
N ARG A 103 -15.75 20.11 8.00
CA ARG A 103 -16.44 19.21 7.07
C ARG A 103 -15.73 17.88 6.99
N PRO A 104 -16.47 16.75 7.00
CA PRO A 104 -15.87 15.44 6.78
C PRO A 104 -15.36 15.33 5.32
N GLN A 105 -14.14 14.84 5.18
CA GLN A 105 -13.48 14.58 3.89
C GLN A 105 -12.91 13.17 3.90
N PRO A 106 -12.90 12.46 2.77
CA PRO A 106 -12.17 11.19 2.67
C PRO A 106 -10.67 11.45 2.84
N GLU A 107 -9.96 10.54 3.46
CA GLU A 107 -8.49 10.66 3.58
C GLU A 107 -7.80 10.55 2.23
N MET A 108 -8.33 9.72 1.33
CA MET A 108 -7.88 9.55 -0.05
C MET A 108 -9.00 9.89 -1.03
N ASP A 109 -8.71 10.67 -2.06
CA ASP A 109 -9.69 11.16 -3.03
C ASP A 109 -9.42 10.73 -4.49
N ALA A 110 -8.27 10.09 -4.76
CA ALA A 110 -7.95 9.54 -6.07
C ALA A 110 -6.92 8.40 -5.97
N TYR A 111 -6.86 7.58 -7.01
CA TYR A 111 -5.99 6.40 -7.09
C TYR A 111 -5.36 6.29 -8.47
N ARG A 112 -4.13 5.76 -8.53
CA ARG A 112 -3.43 5.53 -9.78
C ARG A 112 -2.39 4.43 -9.66
N TRP A 113 -2.12 3.76 -10.76
CA TRP A 113 -0.92 2.97 -10.94
C TRP A 113 0.22 3.88 -11.42
N ALA A 114 1.39 3.78 -10.81
CA ALA A 114 2.57 4.56 -11.17
C ALA A 114 3.78 3.65 -11.36
N GLY A 115 4.52 3.85 -12.44
CA GLY A 115 5.81 3.21 -12.65
C GLY A 115 6.83 3.64 -11.61
N PHE A 116 7.85 2.82 -11.36
CA PHE A 116 8.83 3.10 -10.30
C PHE A 116 9.65 4.38 -10.54
N ASP A 117 9.86 4.75 -11.79
CA ASP A 117 10.54 5.97 -12.21
C ASP A 117 9.67 7.23 -12.08
N GLU A 118 8.36 7.08 -11.98
CA GLU A 118 7.42 8.18 -11.81
C GLU A 118 7.26 8.61 -10.33
N LEU A 119 7.66 7.79 -9.36
CA LEU A 119 7.44 8.04 -7.93
C LEU A 119 7.97 9.40 -7.44
N PRO A 120 9.15 9.88 -7.89
CA PRO A 120 9.63 11.20 -7.49
C PRO A 120 8.75 12.36 -7.94
N GLN A 121 7.98 12.18 -9.02
CA GLN A 121 7.03 13.17 -9.53
C GLN A 121 5.77 13.28 -8.66
N TRP A 122 5.34 12.17 -8.05
CA TRP A 122 4.05 12.07 -7.38
C TRP A 122 4.14 12.08 -5.86
N CYS A 123 5.18 11.49 -5.29
CA CYS A 123 5.27 11.22 -3.86
C CYS A 123 6.11 12.28 -3.13
N ALA A 124 5.85 12.43 -1.83
CA ALA A 124 6.67 13.25 -0.97
C ALA A 124 8.11 12.72 -0.87
N LYS A 125 9.09 13.60 -0.73
CA LYS A 125 10.53 13.27 -0.70
C LYS A 125 10.88 12.20 0.35
N SER A 126 10.21 12.20 1.50
CA SER A 126 10.42 11.21 2.56
C SER A 126 10.03 9.80 2.12
N LEU A 127 8.91 9.65 1.41
CA LEU A 127 8.48 8.35 0.87
C LEU A 127 9.40 7.91 -0.26
N VAL A 128 9.72 8.82 -1.21
CA VAL A 128 10.65 8.55 -2.31
C VAL A 128 11.99 8.05 -1.78
N ALA A 129 12.53 8.67 -0.72
CA ALA A 129 13.81 8.25 -0.13
C ALA A 129 13.76 6.80 0.39
N VAL A 130 12.66 6.38 1.03
CA VAL A 130 12.49 4.98 1.46
C VAL A 130 12.38 4.06 0.25
N LEU A 131 11.52 4.38 -0.72
CA LEU A 131 11.22 3.50 -1.85
C LEU A 131 12.40 3.35 -2.83
N THR A 132 13.27 4.35 -2.96
CA THR A 132 14.33 4.35 -3.97
C THR A 132 15.74 4.20 -3.42
N ARG A 133 15.96 4.49 -2.13
CA ARG A 133 17.30 4.41 -1.51
C ARG A 133 17.42 3.25 -0.52
N ALA A 134 16.37 2.97 0.25
CA ALA A 134 16.38 1.89 1.23
C ALA A 134 15.91 0.56 0.64
N LEU A 135 15.16 0.57 -0.46
CA LEU A 135 14.55 -0.59 -1.10
C LEU A 135 14.99 -0.71 -2.57
N SER A 136 14.89 -1.93 -3.11
CA SER A 136 14.91 -2.20 -4.54
C SER A 136 13.54 -2.72 -4.97
N LEU A 137 12.71 -1.84 -5.54
CA LEU A 137 11.35 -2.18 -5.98
C LEU A 137 11.35 -3.29 -7.04
N LYS A 138 12.34 -3.29 -7.94
CA LYS A 138 12.49 -4.36 -8.96
C LYS A 138 12.78 -5.71 -8.31
N ALA A 139 13.66 -5.76 -7.31
CA ALA A 139 13.98 -7.00 -6.61
C ALA A 139 12.78 -7.51 -5.78
N ILE A 140 12.03 -6.62 -5.15
CA ILE A 140 10.81 -6.97 -4.41
C ILE A 140 9.76 -7.56 -5.35
N LEU A 141 9.51 -6.92 -6.49
CA LEU A 141 8.57 -7.44 -7.50
C LEU A 141 8.98 -8.82 -7.99
N ALA A 142 10.26 -9.03 -8.31
CA ALA A 142 10.76 -10.34 -8.72
C ALA A 142 10.55 -11.42 -7.64
N GLN A 143 10.76 -11.08 -6.37
CA GLN A 143 10.51 -11.97 -5.24
C GLN A 143 9.02 -12.31 -5.11
N LEU A 144 8.13 -11.32 -5.22
CA LEU A 144 6.68 -11.53 -5.18
C LEU A 144 6.20 -12.42 -6.33
N GLN A 145 6.71 -12.20 -7.54
CA GLN A 145 6.39 -13.02 -8.71
C GLN A 145 6.83 -14.47 -8.51
N ALA A 146 8.02 -14.70 -7.98
CA ALA A 146 8.52 -16.04 -7.68
C ALA A 146 7.71 -16.74 -6.58
N LEU A 147 7.24 -16.01 -5.55
CA LEU A 147 6.37 -16.55 -4.52
C LEU A 147 5.01 -16.96 -5.10
N LYS A 148 4.41 -16.12 -5.94
CA LYS A 148 3.13 -16.40 -6.59
C LYS A 148 3.23 -17.65 -7.49
N GLN A 149 4.29 -17.77 -8.27
CA GLN A 149 4.51 -18.94 -9.13
C GLN A 149 4.57 -20.23 -8.31
N ARG A 150 5.32 -20.24 -7.21
CA ARG A 150 5.42 -21.42 -6.33
C ARG A 150 4.06 -21.85 -5.75
N HIS A 151 3.21 -20.90 -5.38
CA HIS A 151 1.87 -21.22 -4.89
C HIS A 151 0.98 -21.81 -5.98
N THR A 152 1.05 -21.27 -7.20
CA THR A 152 0.31 -21.80 -8.35
C THR A 152 0.75 -23.22 -8.73
N ASP A 153 2.05 -23.51 -8.66
CA ASP A 153 2.61 -24.83 -8.96
C ASP A 153 2.26 -25.86 -7.87
N ALA A 154 2.10 -25.42 -6.61
CA ALA A 154 1.75 -26.27 -5.47
C ALA A 154 0.25 -26.58 -5.38
N ASP A 155 -0.62 -25.67 -5.88
CA ASP A 155 -2.09 -25.84 -5.89
C ASP A 155 -2.69 -25.29 -7.20
N PRO A 156 -2.69 -26.09 -8.28
CA PRO A 156 -3.20 -25.66 -9.56
C PRO A 156 -4.71 -25.35 -9.58
N ALA A 157 -5.47 -25.71 -8.53
CA ALA A 157 -6.90 -25.47 -8.44
C ALA A 157 -7.27 -24.06 -7.90
N GLN A 158 -6.35 -23.33 -7.30
CA GLN A 158 -6.60 -21.99 -6.73
C GLN A 158 -6.19 -20.81 -7.63
N GLY A 159 -5.78 -21.07 -8.87
CA GLY A 159 -5.28 -20.06 -9.82
C GLY A 159 -6.30 -19.03 -10.32
N HIS A 160 -7.53 -18.98 -9.79
CA HIS A 160 -8.60 -18.07 -10.24
C HIS A 160 -9.39 -17.46 -9.08
N GLN A 161 -8.72 -16.78 -8.16
CA GLN A 161 -9.41 -15.80 -7.32
C GLN A 161 -8.94 -14.40 -7.72
N ASP A 162 -9.55 -13.88 -8.77
CA ASP A 162 -9.55 -12.45 -9.06
C ASP A 162 -10.19 -11.73 -7.87
N PHE A 163 -9.42 -10.86 -7.22
CA PHE A 163 -9.94 -9.95 -6.21
C PHE A 163 -10.84 -8.92 -6.92
N ILE A 164 -12.08 -9.30 -7.14
CA ILE A 164 -13.12 -8.37 -7.59
C ILE A 164 -13.59 -7.63 -6.35
N ALA A 165 -13.48 -6.31 -6.35
CA ALA A 165 -14.23 -5.46 -5.45
C ALA A 165 -15.72 -5.76 -5.65
N GLN A 166 -16.36 -6.43 -4.70
CA GLN A 166 -17.81 -6.61 -4.71
C GLN A 166 -18.44 -5.39 -4.05
N GLU A 167 -19.44 -4.87 -4.75
CA GLU A 167 -20.35 -3.81 -4.36
C GLU A 167 -20.91 -3.94 -2.94
#